data_21a8d4dccfc48f872499b90214578b04
#
_entry.id   21a8d4dccfc48f872499b90214578b04
#
_cell.length_a   1.000
_cell.length_b   1.000
_cell.length_c   1.000
_cell.angle_alpha   90.00
_cell.angle_beta   90.00
_cell.angle_gamma   90.00
#
_symmetry.space_group_name_H-M   'P 1'
#
loop_
_entity.id
_entity.type
_entity.pdbx_description
1 polymer ?
#
loop_
_entity_poly.entity_id
_entity_poly.type
_entity_poly.pdbx_seq_one_letter_code
_entity_poly.pdbx_strand_id
1 'polypeptide(L)'
;MVKNRKTCTWIAFAVYGLVMLWLLFGQRWGQNAGGRNLKLFDTVQRYIWVLKYSRDSAQIRHAVINLAGNVVMFVPLGFFVPMLWKKMHIFGWHFLTMVATIVAVELLQLLTRLGTCDIDDLVLNVIGTTMGFGLFKLYKHIFCRGGS
;
A
#
# COMPACT_ATOMS: atom_id res chain seq x y z
N MET A 1 7.98 25.99 16.31
CA MET A 1 8.42 25.09 15.24
C MET A 1 7.71 23.72 15.20
N VAL A 2 7.36 23.09 16.34
CA VAL A 2 6.71 21.75 16.38
C VAL A 2 5.30 21.73 15.76
N LYS A 3 4.51 22.80 15.89
CA LYS A 3 3.15 22.91 15.36
C LYS A 3 3.13 22.84 13.81
N ASN A 4 4.09 23.51 13.15
CA ASN A 4 4.19 23.50 11.68
C ASN A 4 4.54 22.12 11.12
N ARG A 5 5.39 21.33 11.82
CA ARG A 5 5.76 19.97 11.37
C ARG A 5 4.56 19.03 11.32
N LYS A 6 3.69 19.06 12.35
CA LYS A 6 2.46 18.24 12.35
C LYS A 6 1.51 18.64 11.22
N THR A 7 1.30 19.93 11.00
CA THR A 7 0.44 20.44 9.93
C THR A 7 0.97 19.99 8.56
N CYS A 8 2.27 20.11 8.30
CA CYS A 8 2.87 19.63 7.05
C CYS A 8 2.68 18.10 6.86
N THR A 9 2.82 17.31 7.93
CA THR A 9 2.59 15.85 7.86
C THR A 9 1.14 15.53 7.52
N TRP A 10 0.16 16.25 8.10
CA TRP A 10 -1.25 16.07 7.78
C TRP A 10 -1.57 16.43 6.33
N ILE A 11 -1.00 17.53 5.82
CA ILE A 11 -1.17 17.93 4.42
C ILE A 11 -0.60 16.87 3.48
N ALA A 12 0.64 16.43 3.74
CA ALA A 12 1.29 15.38 2.96
C ALA A 12 0.48 14.07 2.97
N PHE A 13 -0.04 13.68 4.12
CA PHE A 13 -0.89 12.50 4.25
C PHE A 13 -2.21 12.65 3.50
N ALA A 14 -2.85 13.83 3.55
CA ALA A 14 -4.08 14.10 2.81
C ALA A 14 -3.87 14.05 1.29
N VAL A 15 -2.80 14.70 0.79
CA VAL A 15 -2.43 14.64 -0.63
C VAL A 15 -2.16 13.20 -1.08
N TYR A 16 -1.35 12.47 -0.28
CA TYR A 16 -1.11 11.06 -0.55
C TYR A 16 -2.41 10.25 -0.58
N GLY A 17 -3.32 10.46 0.38
CA GLY A 17 -4.61 9.77 0.44
C GLY A 17 -5.47 10.02 -0.80
N LEU A 18 -5.51 11.25 -1.30
CA LEU A 18 -6.22 11.61 -2.55
C LEU A 18 -5.61 10.89 -3.75
N VAL A 19 -4.29 10.90 -3.88
CA VAL A 19 -3.57 10.19 -4.96
C VAL A 19 -3.83 8.68 -4.86
N MET A 20 -3.77 8.11 -3.68
CA MET A 20 -4.03 6.69 -3.45
C MET A 20 -5.47 6.31 -3.84
N LEU A 21 -6.46 7.10 -3.43
CA LEU A 21 -7.86 6.88 -3.81
C LEU A 21 -8.04 6.96 -5.34
N TRP A 22 -7.38 7.91 -5.99
CA TRP A 22 -7.42 8.02 -7.44
C TRP A 22 -6.78 6.82 -8.14
N LEU A 23 -5.66 6.31 -7.64
CA LEU A 23 -4.99 5.12 -8.17
C LEU A 23 -5.82 3.85 -7.96
N LEU A 24 -6.44 3.70 -6.80
CA LEU A 24 -7.22 2.51 -6.44
C LEU A 24 -8.57 2.45 -7.18
N PHE A 25 -9.22 3.58 -7.39
CA PHE A 25 -10.60 3.65 -7.89
C PHE A 25 -10.74 4.47 -9.18
N GLY A 26 -10.00 5.56 -9.32
CA GLY A 26 -10.17 6.52 -10.41
C GLY A 26 -9.76 5.98 -11.78
N GLN A 27 -8.66 5.25 -11.87
CA GLN A 27 -8.18 4.70 -13.14
C GLN A 27 -9.05 3.55 -13.68
N ARG A 28 -9.83 2.92 -12.82
CA ARG A 28 -10.68 1.77 -13.15
C ARG A 28 -12.15 2.16 -13.35
N TRP A 29 -12.46 3.45 -13.27
CA TRP A 29 -13.80 3.96 -13.48
C TRP A 29 -14.30 3.63 -14.90
N GLY A 30 -15.42 2.91 -14.99
CA GLY A 30 -15.98 2.45 -16.28
C GLY A 30 -15.41 1.13 -16.81
N GLN A 31 -14.44 0.52 -16.17
CA GLN A 31 -13.98 -0.83 -16.47
C GLN A 31 -14.68 -1.82 -15.53
N ASN A 32 -15.53 -2.69 -16.09
CA ASN A 32 -16.15 -3.78 -15.33
C ASN A 32 -15.11 -4.86 -15.00
N ALA A 33 -14.24 -4.57 -14.05
CA ALA A 33 -13.14 -5.43 -13.64
C ALA A 33 -13.50 -6.32 -12.44
N GLY A 34 -14.75 -6.80 -12.35
CA GLY A 34 -15.21 -7.68 -11.27
C GLY A 34 -14.66 -9.10 -11.42
N GLY A 35 -13.51 -9.37 -10.83
CA GLY A 35 -12.93 -10.72 -10.71
C GLY A 35 -12.59 -11.04 -9.27
N ARG A 36 -12.48 -12.34 -8.93
CA ARG A 36 -11.98 -12.81 -7.64
C ARG A 36 -10.83 -13.78 -7.88
N ASN A 37 -9.68 -13.51 -7.31
CA ASN A 37 -8.60 -14.49 -7.20
C ASN A 37 -8.32 -14.76 -5.73
N LEU A 38 -8.79 -15.90 -5.25
CA LEU A 38 -8.63 -16.32 -3.85
C LEU A 38 -7.54 -17.39 -3.71
N LYS A 39 -6.80 -17.68 -4.79
CA LYS A 39 -5.66 -18.60 -4.75
C LYS A 39 -4.42 -17.83 -4.32
N LEU A 40 -3.90 -18.16 -3.15
CA LEU A 40 -2.69 -17.54 -2.62
C LEU A 40 -1.49 -17.83 -3.53
N PHE A 41 -0.73 -16.81 -3.86
CA PHE A 41 0.45 -16.79 -4.72
C PHE A 41 0.22 -17.13 -6.21
N ASP A 42 -1.01 -17.26 -6.67
CA ASP A 42 -1.29 -17.53 -8.09
C ASP A 42 -0.89 -16.36 -9.00
N THR A 43 -1.28 -15.16 -8.62
CA THR A 43 -0.94 -13.92 -9.35
C THR A 43 0.55 -13.61 -9.24
N VAL A 44 1.13 -13.74 -8.05
CA VAL A 44 2.56 -13.51 -7.83
C VAL A 44 3.41 -14.49 -8.64
N GLN A 45 3.08 -15.80 -8.60
CA GLN A 45 3.80 -16.82 -9.39
C GLN A 45 3.71 -16.56 -10.88
N ARG A 46 2.52 -16.21 -11.38
CA ARG A 46 2.31 -15.86 -12.78
C ARG A 46 3.16 -14.67 -13.21
N TYR A 47 3.22 -13.62 -12.40
CA TYR A 47 4.05 -12.44 -12.71
C TYR A 47 5.54 -12.74 -12.63
N ILE A 48 5.99 -13.54 -11.65
CA ILE A 48 7.38 -14.00 -11.58
C ILE A 48 7.74 -14.82 -12.81
N TRP A 49 6.84 -15.70 -13.27
CA TRP A 49 7.04 -16.47 -14.50
C TRP A 49 7.16 -15.55 -15.73
N VAL A 50 6.29 -14.54 -15.86
CA VAL A 50 6.36 -13.52 -16.92
C VAL A 50 7.70 -12.80 -16.90
N LEU A 51 8.14 -12.34 -15.72
CA LEU A 51 9.42 -11.64 -15.57
C LEU A 51 10.63 -12.51 -15.97
N LYS A 52 10.53 -13.82 -15.78
CA LYS A 52 11.63 -14.76 -16.03
C LYS A 52 11.67 -15.27 -17.49
N TYR A 53 10.53 -15.45 -18.12
CA TYR A 53 10.43 -16.18 -19.38
C TYR A 53 9.80 -15.38 -20.53
N SER A 54 9.03 -14.32 -20.26
CA SER A 54 8.42 -13.52 -21.33
C SER A 54 9.45 -12.64 -22.01
N ARG A 55 9.30 -12.48 -23.32
CA ARG A 55 10.03 -11.49 -24.14
C ARG A 55 9.16 -10.30 -24.52
N ASP A 56 7.89 -10.31 -24.12
CA ASP A 56 6.95 -9.24 -24.39
C ASP A 56 7.11 -8.14 -23.33
N SER A 57 7.62 -6.99 -23.77
CA SER A 57 7.83 -5.82 -22.91
C SER A 57 6.55 -5.27 -22.28
N ALA A 58 5.38 -5.46 -22.91
CA ALA A 58 4.11 -5.02 -22.35
C ALA A 58 3.71 -5.92 -21.16
N GLN A 59 3.87 -7.22 -21.27
CA GLN A 59 3.61 -8.17 -20.19
C GLN A 59 4.57 -7.97 -19.02
N ILE A 60 5.87 -7.77 -19.30
CA ILE A 60 6.88 -7.52 -18.28
C ILE A 60 6.54 -6.24 -17.52
N ARG A 61 6.25 -5.15 -18.23
CA ARG A 61 5.85 -3.87 -17.61
C ARG A 61 4.62 -4.03 -16.73
N HIS A 62 3.60 -4.74 -17.20
CA HIS A 62 2.39 -5.00 -16.44
C HIS A 62 2.69 -5.79 -15.14
N ALA A 63 3.52 -6.83 -15.22
CA ALA A 63 3.93 -7.61 -14.06
C ALA A 63 4.70 -6.77 -13.04
N VAL A 64 5.66 -5.94 -13.49
CA VAL A 64 6.42 -5.04 -12.61
C VAL A 64 5.51 -4.02 -11.94
N ILE A 65 4.62 -3.38 -12.71
CA ILE A 65 3.69 -2.36 -12.16
C ILE A 65 2.76 -2.98 -11.12
N ASN A 66 2.25 -4.18 -11.33
CA ASN A 66 1.41 -4.85 -10.35
C ASN A 66 2.17 -5.24 -9.08
N LEU A 67 3.30 -5.95 -9.21
CA LEU A 67 4.06 -6.41 -8.03
C LEU A 67 4.65 -5.24 -7.25
N ALA A 68 5.37 -4.36 -7.91
CA ALA A 68 6.02 -3.22 -7.26
C ALA A 68 5.02 -2.14 -6.88
N GLY A 69 4.01 -1.90 -7.71
CA GLY A 69 3.00 -0.87 -7.49
C GLY A 69 2.21 -1.11 -6.21
N ASN A 70 1.72 -2.33 -5.97
CA ASN A 70 1.01 -2.67 -4.75
C ASN A 70 1.89 -2.46 -3.52
N VAL A 71 3.15 -2.89 -3.54
CA VAL A 71 4.06 -2.66 -2.42
C VAL A 71 4.33 -1.15 -2.23
N VAL A 72 4.81 -0.47 -3.28
CA VAL A 72 5.27 0.93 -3.20
C VAL A 72 4.13 1.88 -2.82
N MET A 73 2.93 1.65 -3.35
CA MET A 73 1.76 2.47 -3.06
C MET A 73 1.39 2.48 -1.57
N PHE A 74 1.61 1.38 -0.85
CA PHE A 74 1.26 1.26 0.56
C PHE A 74 2.40 1.61 1.54
N VAL A 75 3.65 1.79 1.07
CA VAL A 75 4.76 2.24 1.90
C VAL A 75 4.47 3.58 2.60
N PRO A 76 3.99 4.63 1.91
CA PRO A 76 3.69 5.90 2.60
C PRO A 76 2.59 5.77 3.65
N LEU A 77 1.59 4.91 3.45
CA LEU A 77 0.56 4.64 4.45
C LEU A 77 1.18 4.10 5.74
N GLY A 78 2.06 3.09 5.59
CA GLY A 78 2.79 2.49 6.70
C GLY A 78 3.72 3.47 7.43
N PHE A 79 4.21 4.51 6.75
CA PHE A 79 5.05 5.55 7.31
C PHE A 79 4.25 6.67 8.00
N PHE A 80 3.22 7.23 7.34
CA PHE A 80 2.48 8.38 7.87
C PHE A 80 1.57 8.03 9.04
N VAL A 81 0.95 6.85 9.03
CA VAL A 81 0.01 6.46 10.09
C VAL A 81 0.66 6.48 11.46
N PRO A 82 1.82 5.86 11.70
CA PRO A 82 2.47 5.99 13.02
C PRO A 82 3.02 7.38 13.30
N MET A 83 3.34 8.20 12.30
CA MET A 83 3.71 9.61 12.54
C MET A 83 2.56 10.43 13.12
N LEU A 84 1.33 10.14 12.72
CA LEU A 84 0.13 10.89 13.10
C LEU A 84 -0.50 10.37 14.38
N TRP A 85 -0.49 9.05 14.62
CA TRP A 85 -1.15 8.40 15.76
C TRP A 85 -0.17 7.64 16.64
N LYS A 86 -0.02 8.08 17.89
CA LYS A 86 0.92 7.47 18.85
C LYS A 86 0.65 5.99 19.13
N LYS A 87 -0.62 5.55 19.14
CA LYS A 87 -0.97 4.13 19.33
C LYS A 87 -0.34 3.23 18.25
N MET A 88 -0.17 3.77 17.04
CA MET A 88 0.41 3.07 15.90
C MET A 88 1.95 2.94 15.98
N HIS A 89 2.59 3.46 17.03
CA HIS A 89 4.02 3.19 17.29
C HIS A 89 4.29 1.74 17.71
N ILE A 90 3.26 1.03 18.19
CA ILE A 90 3.32 -0.38 18.56
C ILE A 90 3.00 -1.19 17.31
N PHE A 91 3.92 -2.07 16.90
CA PHE A 91 3.79 -2.83 15.65
C PHE A 91 2.48 -3.62 15.58
N GLY A 92 2.06 -4.27 16.66
CA GLY A 92 0.83 -5.06 16.68
C GLY A 92 -0.41 -4.24 16.33
N TRP A 93 -0.57 -3.04 16.94
CA TRP A 93 -1.69 -2.14 16.61
C TRP A 93 -1.61 -1.61 15.19
N HIS A 94 -0.40 -1.23 14.76
CA HIS A 94 -0.17 -0.79 13.38
C HIS A 94 -0.54 -1.89 12.39
N PHE A 95 0.01 -3.08 12.55
CA PHE A 95 -0.21 -4.23 11.66
C PHE A 95 -1.71 -4.57 11.54
N LEU A 96 -2.40 -4.73 12.69
CA LEU A 96 -3.82 -5.04 12.72
C LEU A 96 -4.66 -3.98 12.00
N THR A 97 -4.37 -2.69 12.27
CA THR A 97 -5.08 -1.58 11.61
C THR A 97 -4.82 -1.58 10.11
N MET A 98 -3.57 -1.81 9.67
CA MET A 98 -3.24 -1.84 8.24
C MET A 98 -3.92 -3.00 7.53
N VAL A 99 -3.88 -4.20 8.11
CA VAL A 99 -4.60 -5.37 7.55
C VAL A 99 -6.10 -5.07 7.42
N ALA A 100 -6.73 -4.54 8.47
CA ALA A 100 -8.15 -4.18 8.43
C ALA A 100 -8.45 -3.13 7.34
N THR A 101 -7.59 -2.13 7.20
CA THR A 101 -7.74 -1.09 6.16
C THR A 101 -7.59 -1.68 4.75
N ILE A 102 -6.60 -2.53 4.52
CA ILE A 102 -6.37 -3.17 3.22
C ILE A 102 -7.55 -4.08 2.86
N VAL A 103 -8.01 -4.91 3.80
CA VAL A 103 -9.20 -5.75 3.60
C VAL A 103 -10.43 -4.91 3.25
N ALA A 104 -10.64 -3.79 3.94
CA ALA A 104 -11.74 -2.87 3.64
C ALA A 104 -11.63 -2.29 2.21
N VAL A 105 -10.42 -1.93 1.77
CA VAL A 105 -10.18 -1.46 0.38
C VAL A 105 -10.51 -2.55 -0.63
N GLU A 106 -10.03 -3.78 -0.43
CA GLU A 106 -10.31 -4.91 -1.33
C GLU A 106 -11.81 -5.22 -1.41
N LEU A 107 -12.51 -5.18 -0.28
CA LEU A 107 -13.96 -5.35 -0.24
C LEU A 107 -14.70 -4.22 -0.97
N LEU A 108 -14.26 -2.97 -0.80
CA LEU A 108 -14.83 -1.83 -1.53
C LEU A 108 -14.61 -1.96 -3.04
N GLN A 109 -13.42 -2.38 -3.47
CA GLN A 109 -13.13 -2.64 -4.89
C GLN A 109 -14.02 -3.74 -5.47
N LEU A 110 -14.26 -4.79 -4.69
CA LEU A 110 -15.16 -5.87 -5.08
C LEU A 110 -16.62 -5.39 -5.19
N LEU A 111 -17.12 -4.63 -4.21
CA LEU A 111 -18.49 -4.12 -4.17
C LEU A 111 -18.76 -3.09 -5.28
N THR A 112 -17.79 -2.22 -5.54
CA THR A 112 -17.87 -1.19 -6.58
C THR A 112 -17.58 -1.72 -7.98
N ARG A 113 -17.07 -2.95 -8.10
CA ARG A 113 -16.58 -3.55 -9.36
C ARG A 113 -15.47 -2.73 -10.04
N LEU A 114 -14.78 -1.88 -9.27
CA LEU A 114 -13.67 -1.05 -9.75
C LEU A 114 -12.30 -1.73 -9.59
N GLY A 115 -12.28 -3.02 -9.25
CA GLY A 115 -11.07 -3.80 -9.10
C GLY A 115 -11.36 -5.29 -9.03
N THR A 116 -10.27 -6.07 -8.98
CA THR A 116 -10.29 -7.51 -8.69
C THR A 116 -9.91 -7.69 -7.24
N CYS A 117 -10.72 -8.43 -6.48
CA CYS A 117 -10.34 -8.85 -5.13
C CYS A 117 -9.29 -9.97 -5.26
N ASP A 118 -8.02 -9.64 -5.04
CA ASP A 118 -6.90 -10.57 -5.15
C ASP A 118 -6.19 -10.69 -3.80
N ILE A 119 -6.10 -11.92 -3.28
CA ILE A 119 -5.44 -12.17 -2.00
C ILE A 119 -3.93 -11.88 -2.07
N ASP A 120 -3.32 -11.97 -3.25
CA ASP A 120 -1.91 -11.64 -3.43
C ASP A 120 -1.67 -10.13 -3.33
N ASP A 121 -2.60 -9.31 -3.83
CA ASP A 121 -2.56 -7.85 -3.67
C ASP A 121 -2.64 -7.47 -2.18
N LEU A 122 -3.49 -8.16 -1.40
CA LEU A 122 -3.53 -7.96 0.06
C LEU A 122 -2.17 -8.23 0.70
N VAL A 123 -1.50 -9.34 0.34
CA VAL A 123 -0.17 -9.69 0.88
C VAL A 123 0.86 -8.63 0.49
N LEU A 124 0.90 -8.20 -0.78
CA LEU A 124 1.83 -7.18 -1.26
C LEU A 124 1.60 -5.82 -0.58
N ASN A 125 0.35 -5.43 -0.37
CA ASN A 125 -0.03 -4.21 0.32
C ASN A 125 0.40 -4.24 1.80
N VAL A 126 0.24 -5.39 2.48
CA VAL A 126 0.72 -5.59 3.87
C VAL A 126 2.23 -5.51 3.94
N ILE A 127 2.95 -6.08 2.98
CA ILE A 127 4.42 -5.93 2.89
C ILE A 127 4.77 -4.44 2.76
N GLY A 128 4.11 -3.70 1.87
CA GLY A 128 4.31 -2.27 1.69
C GLY A 128 4.14 -1.47 2.98
N THR A 129 3.02 -1.67 3.71
CA THR A 129 2.80 -0.99 4.99
C THR A 129 3.82 -1.37 6.05
N THR A 130 4.27 -2.62 6.07
CA THR A 130 5.31 -3.09 7.02
C THR A 130 6.66 -2.44 6.72
N MET A 131 7.04 -2.32 5.45
CA MET A 131 8.23 -1.57 5.03
C MET A 131 8.13 -0.09 5.44
N GLY A 132 6.97 0.53 5.22
CA GLY A 132 6.69 1.92 5.64
C GLY A 132 6.84 2.12 7.15
N PHE A 133 6.37 1.17 7.95
CA PHE A 133 6.57 1.19 9.40
C PHE A 133 8.05 1.07 9.78
N GLY A 134 8.82 0.23 9.08
CA GLY A 134 10.27 0.14 9.25
C GLY A 134 10.96 1.48 8.99
N LEU A 135 10.58 2.17 7.90
CA LEU A 135 11.08 3.50 7.57
C LEU A 135 10.69 4.54 8.65
N PHE A 136 9.48 4.48 9.19
CA PHE A 136 9.08 5.32 10.32
C PHE A 136 9.97 5.08 11.55
N LYS A 137 10.26 3.83 11.89
CA LYS A 137 11.14 3.50 13.03
C LYS A 137 12.55 4.03 12.81
N LEU A 138 13.08 3.88 11.60
CA LEU A 138 14.38 4.40 11.21
C LEU A 138 14.41 5.95 11.31
N TYR A 139 13.40 6.62 10.74
CA TYR A 139 13.24 8.06 10.84
C TYR A 139 13.23 8.54 12.30
N LYS A 140 12.42 7.87 13.15
CA LYS A 140 12.34 8.19 14.57
C LYS A 140 13.67 7.97 15.29
N HIS A 141 14.41 6.95 14.96
CA HIS A 141 15.72 6.66 15.54
C HIS A 141 16.74 7.75 15.19
N ILE A 142 16.78 8.16 13.90
CA ILE A 142 17.77 9.14 13.43
C ILE A 142 17.41 10.55 13.93
N PHE A 143 16.16 10.98 13.79
CA PHE A 143 15.78 12.39 13.97
C PHE A 143 15.12 12.72 15.30
N CYS A 144 14.67 11.73 16.08
CA CYS A 144 14.00 11.97 17.35
C CYS A 144 14.81 11.51 18.58
N ARG A 145 15.92 10.80 18.40
CA ARG A 145 16.85 10.39 19.47
C ARG A 145 17.99 11.40 19.72
N GLY A 146 18.20 12.36 18.86
CA GLY A 146 19.27 13.36 18.94
C GLY A 146 18.94 14.58 19.83
N GLY A 147 17.95 14.51 20.70
CA GLY A 147 17.48 15.62 21.54
C GLY A 147 17.37 15.27 23.04
N SER A 148 18.34 14.55 23.58
CA SER A 148 18.54 14.39 25.04
C SER A 148 19.92 14.88 25.43
#